data_d1607103cfe737cde3f6be84c381bfec
#
_entry.id   d1607103cfe737cde3f6be84c381bfec
#
_cell.length_a   1.000
_cell.length_b   1.000
_cell.length_c   1.000
_cell.angle_alpha   90.00
_cell.angle_beta   90.00
_cell.angle_gamma   90.00
#
_symmetry.space_group_name_H-M   'P 1'
#
loop_
_entity.id
_entity.type
_entity.pdbx_description
1 polymer ?
#
loop_
_entity_poly.entity_id
_entity_poly.type
_entity_poly.pdbx_seq_one_letter_code
_entity_poly.pdbx_strand_id
1 'polypeptide(L)'
;MGLSVTVLGCSGSYPGRGSACSGYLVDDGTTRIWLDAGSGTLANLQHHLAFDQLDAIVVSHEHPDHWSDLEGWNIVLKHFLDREGFPVYAPSGLREQTYDGMPTVAWTDVADGDRVAIGTLRATFSRTDHGRETLAVRLDAGGRSFGYSADTGPAWSLEALGAGIDLALCEATVPTDQEGEMQHLSARQAGEQAKAARAERLVLTHLWPTLDVARAREEGAAAFGSPVEVAAIGARYDV
;
A
#
# COMPACT_ATOMS: atom_id res chain seq x y z
N MET A 1 4.77 16.81 -13.73
CA MET A 1 5.46 15.61 -13.21
C MET A 1 4.46 14.48 -13.33
N GLY A 2 4.91 13.23 -13.54
CA GLY A 2 4.02 12.07 -13.66
C GLY A 2 3.73 11.43 -12.30
N LEU A 3 2.80 10.48 -12.28
CA LEU A 3 2.48 9.66 -11.11
C LEU A 3 3.70 8.81 -10.72
N SER A 4 4.03 8.76 -9.45
CA SER A 4 5.15 7.98 -8.91
C SER A 4 4.83 7.39 -7.55
N VAL A 5 5.52 6.32 -7.20
CA VAL A 5 5.41 5.63 -5.91
C VAL A 5 6.81 5.48 -5.30
N THR A 6 6.98 5.95 -4.08
CA THR A 6 8.23 5.76 -3.31
C THR A 6 7.96 4.82 -2.14
N VAL A 7 8.79 3.80 -1.97
CA VAL A 7 8.65 2.80 -0.91
C VAL A 7 9.18 3.36 0.40
N LEU A 8 8.33 3.50 1.40
CA LEU A 8 8.68 3.89 2.77
C LEU A 8 8.91 2.67 3.66
N GLY A 9 8.25 1.56 3.33
CA GLY A 9 8.36 0.28 3.99
C GLY A 9 7.65 -0.80 3.18
N CYS A 10 8.10 -2.04 3.31
CA CYS A 10 7.63 -3.16 2.49
C CYS A 10 7.72 -4.53 3.19
N SER A 11 7.98 -4.57 4.50
CA SER A 11 7.96 -5.82 5.28
C SER A 11 6.55 -6.23 5.63
N GLY A 12 6.23 -7.49 5.40
CA GLY A 12 4.97 -8.11 5.79
C GLY A 12 4.91 -8.49 7.26
N SER A 13 3.75 -8.29 7.86
CA SER A 13 3.32 -8.67 9.21
C SER A 13 4.11 -8.06 10.37
N TYR A 14 5.41 -7.80 10.22
CA TYR A 14 6.24 -7.18 11.26
C TYR A 14 7.49 -6.50 10.65
N PRO A 15 8.06 -5.47 11.32
CA PRO A 15 9.23 -4.80 10.80
C PRO A 15 10.47 -5.70 10.88
N GLY A 16 11.18 -5.85 9.77
CA GLY A 16 12.45 -6.57 9.72
C GLY A 16 13.61 -5.71 10.23
N ARG A 17 14.81 -6.30 10.32
CA ARG A 17 16.02 -5.56 10.68
C ARG A 17 16.34 -4.52 9.59
N GLY A 18 16.18 -3.23 9.92
CA GLY A 18 16.39 -2.13 8.97
C GLY A 18 15.30 -2.05 7.89
N SER A 19 14.16 -2.70 8.10
CA SER A 19 13.02 -2.67 7.18
C SER A 19 11.74 -2.31 7.91
N ALA A 20 11.05 -1.28 7.44
CA ALA A 20 9.75 -0.85 7.94
C ALA A 20 8.62 -1.71 7.36
N CYS A 21 7.47 -1.75 8.04
CA CYS A 21 6.25 -2.37 7.55
C CYS A 21 5.67 -1.62 6.33
N SER A 22 4.49 -1.99 5.86
CA SER A 22 3.91 -1.43 4.64
C SER A 22 3.69 0.07 4.72
N GLY A 23 4.19 0.78 3.70
CA GLY A 23 3.92 2.20 3.52
C GLY A 23 4.57 2.75 2.27
N TYR A 24 3.82 3.61 1.55
CA TYR A 24 4.23 4.11 0.24
C TYR A 24 3.82 5.58 0.10
N LEU A 25 4.72 6.40 -0.43
CA LEU A 25 4.41 7.77 -0.82
C LEU A 25 4.02 7.78 -2.29
N VAL A 26 2.76 8.13 -2.57
CA VAL A 26 2.25 8.31 -3.93
C VAL A 26 2.18 9.80 -4.23
N ASP A 27 2.82 10.24 -5.33
CA ASP A 27 2.95 11.64 -5.70
C ASP A 27 2.71 11.81 -7.21
N ASP A 28 1.76 12.69 -7.60
CA ASP A 28 1.52 13.06 -8.99
C ASP A 28 2.12 14.43 -9.37
N GLY A 29 2.89 15.02 -8.45
CA GLY A 29 3.48 16.35 -8.56
C GLY A 29 2.60 17.47 -7.99
N THR A 30 1.35 17.18 -7.64
CA THR A 30 0.39 18.11 -7.03
C THR A 30 -0.16 17.58 -5.72
N THR A 31 -0.59 16.33 -5.70
CA THR A 31 -1.16 15.63 -4.54
C THR A 31 -0.22 14.54 -4.07
N ARG A 32 0.03 14.49 -2.77
CA ARG A 32 0.88 13.51 -2.09
C ARG A 32 0.08 12.73 -1.06
N ILE A 33 0.01 11.42 -1.27
CA ILE A 33 -0.70 10.50 -0.38
C ILE A 33 0.30 9.57 0.29
N TRP A 34 0.15 9.37 1.60
CA TRP A 34 0.78 8.27 2.31
C TRP A 34 -0.18 7.08 2.31
N LEU A 35 0.11 6.08 1.50
CA LEU A 35 -0.65 4.84 1.36
C LEU A 35 -0.07 3.79 2.29
N ASP A 36 -0.83 3.39 3.28
CA ASP A 36 -0.46 2.64 4.48
C ASP A 36 0.64 3.31 5.33
N ALA A 37 0.46 3.26 6.62
CA ALA A 37 1.30 3.91 7.62
C ALA A 37 1.83 2.90 8.65
N GLY A 38 2.42 1.81 8.17
CA GLY A 38 2.98 0.76 9.01
C GLY A 38 4.22 1.21 9.76
N SER A 39 4.59 0.45 10.79
CA SER A 39 5.66 0.78 11.71
C SER A 39 6.99 1.10 11.02
N GLY A 40 7.54 2.29 11.29
CA GLY A 40 8.81 2.80 10.77
C GLY A 40 8.69 3.64 9.50
N THR A 41 7.51 3.71 8.87
CA THR A 41 7.29 4.46 7.63
C THR A 41 7.24 5.97 7.84
N LEU A 42 6.79 6.46 9.01
CA LEU A 42 6.84 7.87 9.38
C LEU A 42 8.29 8.40 9.42
N ALA A 43 9.22 7.60 9.92
CA ALA A 43 10.63 7.98 9.93
C ALA A 43 11.18 8.08 8.49
N ASN A 44 10.83 7.12 7.63
CA ASN A 44 11.29 7.09 6.25
C ASN A 44 10.62 8.18 5.38
N LEU A 45 9.36 8.53 5.65
CA LEU A 45 8.64 9.60 4.96
C LEU A 45 9.40 10.94 4.99
N GLN A 46 10.04 11.25 6.12
CA GLN A 46 10.79 12.49 6.34
C GLN A 46 12.03 12.64 5.44
N HIS A 47 12.51 11.55 4.82
CA HIS A 47 13.59 11.62 3.81
C HIS A 47 13.10 12.12 2.45
N HIS A 48 11.78 12.15 2.22
CA HIS A 48 11.19 12.42 0.92
C HIS A 48 10.38 13.72 0.87
N LEU A 49 9.78 14.14 1.98
CA LEU A 49 9.00 15.38 2.05
C LEU A 49 8.95 15.97 3.47
N ALA A 50 8.70 17.28 3.56
CA ALA A 50 8.34 17.90 4.81
C ALA A 50 6.89 17.56 5.18
N PHE A 51 6.56 17.49 6.48
CA PHE A 51 5.25 17.06 6.97
C PHE A 51 4.08 17.89 6.43
N ASP A 52 4.27 19.20 6.25
CA ASP A 52 3.27 20.12 5.74
C ASP A 52 2.93 19.91 4.24
N GLN A 53 3.75 19.13 3.55
CA GLN A 53 3.55 18.79 2.14
C GLN A 53 2.68 17.55 1.91
N LEU A 54 2.31 16.82 2.97
CA LEU A 54 1.43 15.67 2.86
C LEU A 54 -0.03 16.13 2.82
N ASP A 55 -0.80 15.60 1.86
CA ASP A 55 -2.18 16.01 1.62
C ASP A 55 -3.19 15.08 2.28
N ALA A 56 -2.95 13.76 2.25
CA ALA A 56 -3.85 12.77 2.82
C ALA A 56 -3.12 11.47 3.18
N ILE A 57 -3.79 10.63 3.96
CA ILE A 57 -3.40 9.24 4.20
C ILE A 57 -4.53 8.33 3.72
N VAL A 58 -4.15 7.20 3.12
CA VAL A 58 -5.07 6.11 2.79
C VAL A 58 -4.57 4.86 3.50
N VAL A 59 -5.40 4.22 4.29
CA VAL A 59 -5.07 2.96 4.97
C VAL A 59 -5.91 1.84 4.41
N SER A 60 -5.25 0.76 4.03
CA SER A 60 -5.90 -0.40 3.40
C SER A 60 -6.73 -1.21 4.38
N HIS A 61 -6.28 -1.39 5.62
CA HIS A 61 -6.98 -2.18 6.66
C HIS A 61 -6.40 -1.97 8.07
N GLU A 62 -7.02 -2.62 9.05
CA GLU A 62 -6.76 -2.40 10.48
C GLU A 62 -5.66 -3.27 11.10
N HIS A 63 -4.84 -4.02 10.33
CA HIS A 63 -3.68 -4.68 10.91
C HIS A 63 -2.56 -3.68 11.24
N PRO A 64 -1.92 -3.80 12.42
CA PRO A 64 -0.99 -2.77 12.93
C PRO A 64 0.20 -2.47 12.02
N ASP A 65 0.64 -3.43 11.22
CA ASP A 65 1.73 -3.26 10.26
C ASP A 65 1.35 -2.40 9.03
N HIS A 66 0.09 -1.92 8.96
CA HIS A 66 -0.40 -0.99 7.94
C HIS A 66 -0.78 0.40 8.49
N TRP A 67 -0.86 0.60 9.82
CA TRP A 67 -1.32 1.89 10.33
C TRP A 67 -0.64 2.40 11.62
N SER A 68 0.18 1.60 12.30
CA SER A 68 0.68 1.95 13.64
C SER A 68 1.43 3.28 13.72
N ASP A 69 2.03 3.77 12.64
CA ASP A 69 2.70 5.07 12.61
C ASP A 69 1.70 6.26 12.52
N LEU A 70 0.39 6.00 12.34
CA LEU A 70 -0.63 7.05 12.47
C LEU A 70 -0.62 7.68 13.86
N GLU A 71 -0.29 6.93 14.90
CA GLU A 71 -0.18 7.46 16.26
C GLU A 71 0.91 8.54 16.35
N GLY A 72 2.06 8.29 15.72
CA GLY A 72 3.11 9.29 15.57
C GLY A 72 2.67 10.50 14.74
N TRP A 73 1.92 10.25 13.67
CA TRP A 73 1.37 11.31 12.82
C TRP A 73 0.38 12.22 13.57
N ASN A 74 -0.47 11.65 14.44
CA ASN A 74 -1.36 12.42 15.31
C ASN A 74 -0.58 13.40 16.21
N ILE A 75 0.58 12.97 16.73
CA ILE A 75 1.47 13.84 17.50
C ILE A 75 2.05 14.97 16.62
N VAL A 76 2.44 14.64 15.39
CA VAL A 76 2.94 15.64 14.41
C VAL A 76 1.88 16.68 14.12
N LEU A 77 0.65 16.27 13.81
CA LEU A 77 -0.48 17.17 13.53
C LEU A 77 -0.73 18.13 14.69
N LYS A 78 -0.82 17.57 15.91
CA LYS A 78 -1.21 18.32 17.10
C LYS A 78 -0.13 19.29 17.61
N HIS A 79 1.14 18.86 17.58
CA HIS A 79 2.20 19.57 18.32
C HIS A 79 3.22 20.27 17.43
N PHE A 80 3.28 19.93 16.14
CA PHE A 80 4.26 20.48 15.21
C PHE A 80 3.64 21.25 14.05
N LEU A 81 2.47 20.83 13.58
CA LEU A 81 1.77 21.50 12.47
C LEU A 81 0.61 22.38 12.94
N ASP A 82 0.12 22.21 14.18
CA ASP A 82 -1.10 22.85 14.70
C ASP A 82 -2.27 22.71 13.69
N ARG A 83 -2.44 21.47 13.18
CA ARG A 83 -3.36 21.17 12.08
C ARG A 83 -4.45 20.21 12.56
N GLU A 84 -5.71 20.62 12.35
CA GLU A 84 -6.88 19.79 12.54
C GLU A 84 -7.54 19.44 11.21
N GLY A 85 -8.36 18.39 11.20
CA GLY A 85 -9.11 17.97 10.02
C GLY A 85 -8.23 17.39 8.91
N PHE A 86 -7.09 16.76 9.25
CA PHE A 86 -6.23 16.11 8.26
C PHE A 86 -6.96 14.89 7.64
N PRO A 87 -7.03 14.79 6.29
CA PRO A 87 -7.81 13.73 5.65
C PRO A 87 -7.18 12.35 5.81
N VAL A 88 -7.95 11.39 6.33
CA VAL A 88 -7.60 9.96 6.36
C VAL A 88 -8.76 9.14 5.81
N TYR A 89 -8.46 8.31 4.83
CA TYR A 89 -9.39 7.38 4.18
C TYR A 89 -9.05 5.97 4.62
N ALA A 90 -10.00 5.25 5.19
CA ALA A 90 -9.78 3.90 5.71
C ALA A 90 -11.07 3.09 5.74
N PRO A 91 -11.03 1.75 5.81
CA PRO A 91 -12.19 0.95 6.15
C PRO A 91 -12.80 1.37 7.49
N SER A 92 -14.12 1.20 7.62
CA SER A 92 -14.80 1.43 8.90
C SER A 92 -14.19 0.55 9.99
N GLY A 93 -14.03 1.10 11.20
CA GLY A 93 -13.45 0.37 12.34
C GLY A 93 -12.00 0.71 12.65
N LEU A 94 -11.22 1.25 11.71
CA LEU A 94 -9.83 1.64 11.99
C LEU A 94 -9.75 2.74 13.05
N ARG A 95 -10.66 3.72 13.01
CA ARG A 95 -10.73 4.81 13.99
C ARG A 95 -10.77 4.31 15.42
N GLU A 96 -11.52 3.24 15.69
CA GLU A 96 -11.69 2.62 17.01
C GLU A 96 -10.42 1.90 17.49
N GLN A 97 -9.49 1.58 16.59
CA GLN A 97 -8.20 0.98 16.93
C GLN A 97 -7.17 2.02 17.35
N THR A 98 -7.35 3.29 16.97
CA THR A 98 -6.40 4.37 17.25
C THR A 98 -6.64 4.98 18.64
N TYR A 99 -5.59 5.54 19.23
CA TYR A 99 -5.69 6.20 20.53
C TYR A 99 -6.63 7.41 20.46
N ASP A 100 -7.68 7.38 21.29
CA ASP A 100 -8.70 8.44 21.41
C ASP A 100 -9.37 8.83 20.07
N GLY A 101 -9.37 7.92 19.07
CA GLY A 101 -9.95 8.13 17.75
C GLY A 101 -9.29 9.24 16.93
N MET A 102 -8.11 9.70 17.31
CA MET A 102 -7.31 10.73 16.65
C MET A 102 -8.14 11.98 16.28
N PRO A 103 -8.47 12.87 17.24
CA PRO A 103 -9.39 13.99 16.99
C PRO A 103 -8.84 15.05 15.99
N THR A 104 -7.56 15.03 15.70
CA THR A 104 -6.92 15.90 14.69
C THR A 104 -7.23 15.48 13.24
N VAL A 105 -7.81 14.30 13.06
CA VAL A 105 -8.04 13.65 11.76
C VAL A 105 -9.49 13.79 11.32
N ALA A 106 -9.69 14.11 10.04
CA ALA A 106 -10.98 13.99 9.36
C ALA A 106 -11.06 12.59 8.71
N TRP A 107 -11.69 11.67 9.41
CA TRP A 107 -11.90 10.30 8.93
C TRP A 107 -12.95 10.26 7.82
N THR A 108 -12.65 9.54 6.77
CA THR A 108 -13.59 9.18 5.70
C THR A 108 -13.58 7.65 5.56
N ASP A 109 -14.70 7.03 5.92
CA ASP A 109 -14.88 5.60 5.72
C ASP A 109 -15.00 5.31 4.23
N VAL A 110 -14.24 4.31 3.76
CA VAL A 110 -14.27 3.80 2.39
C VAL A 110 -14.54 2.31 2.39
N ALA A 111 -15.21 1.83 1.35
CA ALA A 111 -15.65 0.45 1.21
C ALA A 111 -15.46 -0.08 -0.21
N ASP A 112 -15.80 -1.35 -0.41
CA ASP A 112 -15.75 -2.00 -1.72
C ASP A 112 -16.54 -1.23 -2.78
N GLY A 113 -15.90 -0.99 -3.91
CA GLY A 113 -16.48 -0.28 -5.07
C GLY A 113 -16.47 1.25 -4.95
N ASP A 114 -16.06 1.83 -3.83
CA ASP A 114 -15.99 3.27 -3.66
C ASP A 114 -15.00 3.91 -4.62
N ARG A 115 -15.35 5.13 -5.06
CA ARG A 115 -14.51 5.98 -5.91
C ARG A 115 -14.43 7.37 -5.30
N VAL A 116 -13.23 7.77 -4.91
CA VAL A 116 -13.00 9.02 -4.19
C VAL A 116 -11.95 9.87 -4.91
N ALA A 117 -12.21 11.17 -5.00
CA ALA A 117 -11.20 12.13 -5.42
C ALA A 117 -10.38 12.58 -4.20
N ILE A 118 -9.07 12.41 -4.26
CA ILE A 118 -8.13 12.88 -3.23
C ILE A 118 -7.18 13.86 -3.92
N GLY A 119 -7.46 15.14 -3.79
CA GLY A 119 -6.78 16.16 -4.58
C GLY A 119 -6.95 15.91 -6.09
N THR A 120 -5.84 15.71 -6.80
CA THR A 120 -5.81 15.41 -8.24
C THR A 120 -5.85 13.90 -8.54
N LEU A 121 -5.70 13.06 -7.54
CA LEU A 121 -5.74 11.60 -7.65
C LEU A 121 -7.19 11.08 -7.58
N ARG A 122 -7.50 10.05 -8.37
CA ARG A 122 -8.75 9.29 -8.26
C ARG A 122 -8.47 7.93 -7.68
N ALA A 123 -8.99 7.65 -6.50
CA ALA A 123 -8.91 6.37 -5.83
C ALA A 123 -10.14 5.51 -6.15
N THR A 124 -9.92 4.24 -6.44
CA THR A 124 -10.96 3.20 -6.53
C THR A 124 -10.56 2.08 -5.58
N PHE A 125 -11.51 1.61 -4.79
CA PHE A 125 -11.29 0.60 -3.75
C PHE A 125 -11.95 -0.73 -4.14
N SER A 126 -11.30 -1.84 -3.80
CA SER A 126 -11.86 -3.18 -3.98
C SER A 126 -11.55 -4.03 -2.76
N ARG A 127 -12.59 -4.66 -2.18
CA ARG A 127 -12.40 -5.56 -1.04
C ARG A 127 -11.62 -6.79 -1.47
N THR A 128 -10.59 -7.14 -0.68
CA THR A 128 -9.73 -8.30 -0.93
C THR A 128 -10.19 -9.56 -0.20
N ASP A 129 -9.53 -10.69 -0.46
CA ASP A 129 -9.68 -11.95 0.27
C ASP A 129 -8.78 -11.93 1.51
N HIS A 130 -9.22 -11.22 2.54
CA HIS A 130 -8.49 -11.13 3.80
C HIS A 130 -9.45 -11.14 5.00
N GLY A 131 -8.99 -11.63 6.17
CA GLY A 131 -9.85 -11.86 7.35
C GLY A 131 -10.44 -10.58 7.96
N ARG A 132 -9.79 -9.44 7.77
CA ARG A 132 -10.30 -8.11 8.09
C ARG A 132 -10.87 -7.45 6.84
N GLU A 133 -11.67 -6.38 7.02
CA GLU A 133 -12.04 -5.56 5.87
C GLU A 133 -10.79 -4.89 5.32
N THR A 134 -10.30 -5.41 4.20
CA THR A 134 -9.08 -4.97 3.54
C THR A 134 -9.42 -4.50 2.14
N LEU A 135 -8.90 -3.35 1.77
CA LEU A 135 -9.18 -2.71 0.49
C LEU A 135 -7.90 -2.56 -0.34
N ALA A 136 -7.87 -3.25 -1.45
CA ALA A 136 -6.95 -2.92 -2.55
C ALA A 136 -7.31 -1.55 -3.12
N VAL A 137 -6.31 -0.83 -3.62
CA VAL A 137 -6.49 0.55 -4.08
C VAL A 137 -5.90 0.73 -5.47
N ARG A 138 -6.70 1.30 -6.39
CA ARG A 138 -6.21 1.84 -7.66
C ARG A 138 -6.17 3.36 -7.56
N LEU A 139 -5.05 3.97 -7.95
CA LEU A 139 -4.87 5.42 -8.04
C LEU A 139 -4.60 5.80 -9.50
N ASP A 140 -5.44 6.68 -10.04
CA ASP A 140 -5.31 7.19 -11.40
C ASP A 140 -4.99 8.69 -11.38
N ALA A 141 -3.98 9.11 -12.15
CA ALA A 141 -3.63 10.50 -12.40
C ALA A 141 -2.89 10.67 -13.73
N GLY A 142 -3.15 11.76 -14.46
CA GLY A 142 -2.41 12.09 -15.69
C GLY A 142 -2.46 11.03 -16.79
N GLY A 143 -3.48 10.16 -16.82
CA GLY A 143 -3.60 9.06 -17.77
C GLY A 143 -2.76 7.83 -17.38
N ARG A 144 -2.18 7.79 -16.21
CA ARG A 144 -1.46 6.68 -15.62
C ARG A 144 -2.23 6.05 -14.49
N SER A 145 -1.98 4.76 -14.21
CA SER A 145 -2.65 3.98 -13.19
C SER A 145 -1.68 3.16 -12.35
N PHE A 146 -1.81 3.30 -11.05
CA PHE A 146 -1.11 2.52 -10.04
C PHE A 146 -2.11 1.62 -9.30
N GLY A 147 -1.82 0.33 -9.16
CA GLY A 147 -2.62 -0.63 -8.39
C GLY A 147 -1.85 -1.19 -7.22
N TYR A 148 -2.44 -1.13 -6.03
CA TYR A 148 -1.92 -1.72 -4.79
C TYR A 148 -2.87 -2.82 -4.32
N SER A 149 -2.36 -4.04 -4.15
CA SER A 149 -3.19 -5.18 -3.74
C SER A 149 -3.67 -5.09 -2.29
N ALA A 150 -2.94 -4.36 -1.42
CA ALA A 150 -2.99 -4.58 0.01
C ALA A 150 -2.76 -6.06 0.36
N ASP A 151 -3.19 -6.53 1.54
CA ASP A 151 -3.13 -7.95 1.91
C ASP A 151 -4.29 -8.72 1.29
N THR A 152 -4.02 -9.88 0.72
CA THR A 152 -5.06 -10.69 0.08
C THR A 152 -4.66 -12.16 -0.04
N GLY A 153 -5.64 -13.04 0.09
CA GLY A 153 -5.53 -14.41 -0.36
C GLY A 153 -5.85 -14.57 -1.87
N PRO A 154 -5.76 -15.82 -2.37
CA PRO A 154 -5.89 -16.09 -3.80
C PRO A 154 -7.33 -16.01 -4.33
N ALA A 155 -8.35 -15.87 -3.49
CA ALA A 155 -9.74 -15.76 -3.93
C ALA A 155 -10.10 -14.36 -4.46
N TRP A 156 -9.25 -13.36 -4.24
CA TRP A 156 -9.33 -12.04 -4.88
C TRP A 156 -8.40 -11.97 -6.09
N SER A 157 -8.70 -11.10 -7.04
CA SER A 157 -7.87 -10.87 -8.23
C SER A 157 -7.60 -9.38 -8.44
N LEU A 158 -6.38 -9.06 -8.83
CA LEU A 158 -5.96 -7.71 -9.24
C LEU A 158 -6.83 -7.15 -10.39
N GLU A 159 -7.49 -8.00 -11.16
CA GLU A 159 -8.47 -7.60 -12.20
C GLU A 159 -9.66 -6.83 -11.62
N ALA A 160 -9.98 -6.98 -10.33
CA ALA A 160 -11.03 -6.21 -9.64
C ALA A 160 -10.73 -4.71 -9.61
N LEU A 161 -9.46 -4.31 -9.69
CA LEU A 161 -9.04 -2.92 -9.85
C LEU A 161 -9.17 -2.41 -11.30
N GLY A 162 -9.60 -3.26 -12.23
CA GLY A 162 -9.67 -2.96 -13.65
C GLY A 162 -8.38 -3.29 -14.40
N ALA A 163 -8.52 -3.64 -15.67
CA ALA A 163 -7.39 -4.01 -16.52
C ALA A 163 -6.51 -2.80 -16.90
N GLY A 164 -5.26 -3.08 -17.33
CA GLY A 164 -4.33 -2.06 -17.83
C GLY A 164 -3.76 -1.19 -16.72
N ILE A 165 -3.23 -1.81 -15.68
CA ILE A 165 -2.50 -1.15 -14.60
C ILE A 165 -1.06 -0.92 -15.09
N ASP A 166 -0.59 0.35 -15.11
CA ASP A 166 0.78 0.66 -15.55
C ASP A 166 1.82 0.13 -14.55
N LEU A 167 1.53 0.24 -13.25
CA LEU A 167 2.36 -0.30 -12.18
C LEU A 167 1.50 -1.02 -11.14
N ALA A 168 1.68 -2.32 -10.99
CA ALA A 168 1.10 -3.11 -9.89
C ALA A 168 2.12 -3.27 -8.76
N LEU A 169 1.73 -2.91 -7.55
CA LEU A 169 2.43 -3.23 -6.31
C LEU A 169 1.61 -4.30 -5.59
N CYS A 170 2.10 -5.53 -5.61
CA CYS A 170 1.35 -6.70 -5.15
C CYS A 170 2.07 -7.39 -3.99
N GLU A 171 1.32 -7.75 -2.95
CA GLU A 171 1.86 -8.54 -1.85
C GLU A 171 2.42 -9.88 -2.33
N ALA A 172 3.44 -10.38 -1.62
CA ALA A 172 4.06 -11.67 -1.85
C ALA A 172 4.62 -12.21 -0.52
N THR A 173 3.74 -12.39 0.41
CA THR A 173 4.05 -12.58 1.83
C THR A 173 4.61 -13.96 2.13
N VAL A 174 4.02 -15.01 1.53
CA VAL A 174 4.34 -16.40 1.86
C VAL A 174 5.20 -17.06 0.78
N PRO A 175 6.05 -18.04 1.17
CA PRO A 175 6.75 -18.86 0.19
C PRO A 175 5.76 -19.77 -0.56
N THR A 176 6.09 -20.18 -1.79
CA THR A 176 5.21 -20.98 -2.66
C THR A 176 4.80 -22.33 -2.04
N ASP A 177 5.63 -22.92 -1.19
CA ASP A 177 5.34 -24.16 -0.49
C ASP A 177 4.38 -24.02 0.71
N GLN A 178 3.99 -22.79 1.05
CA GLN A 178 2.97 -22.48 2.08
C GLN A 178 1.71 -21.82 1.50
N GLU A 179 1.53 -21.90 0.18
CA GLU A 179 0.32 -21.40 -0.46
C GLU A 179 -0.94 -22.09 0.10
N GLY A 180 -1.94 -21.25 0.44
CA GLY A 180 -3.20 -21.71 1.00
C GLY A 180 -3.21 -21.97 2.51
N GLU A 181 -2.08 -21.84 3.21
CA GLU A 181 -2.04 -21.91 4.67
C GLU A 181 -2.54 -20.63 5.34
N MET A 182 -2.43 -19.50 4.65
CA MET A 182 -2.89 -18.18 5.12
C MET A 182 -3.52 -17.37 3.99
N GLN A 183 -4.29 -16.34 4.36
CA GLN A 183 -4.90 -15.41 3.40
C GLN A 183 -3.89 -14.38 2.90
N HIS A 184 -2.81 -14.88 2.29
CA HIS A 184 -1.76 -14.12 1.64
C HIS A 184 -1.35 -14.79 0.34
N LEU A 185 -0.66 -14.04 -0.52
CA LEU A 185 -0.12 -14.54 -1.78
C LEU A 185 1.33 -14.97 -1.64
N SER A 186 1.72 -15.91 -2.48
CA SER A 186 3.13 -16.11 -2.84
C SER A 186 3.52 -15.19 -3.99
N ALA A 187 4.82 -15.06 -4.24
CA ALA A 187 5.33 -14.31 -5.38
C ALA A 187 4.84 -14.89 -6.73
N ARG A 188 4.70 -16.23 -6.81
CA ARG A 188 4.13 -16.91 -7.97
C ARG A 188 2.67 -16.47 -8.22
N GLN A 189 1.85 -16.48 -7.18
CA GLN A 189 0.44 -16.05 -7.26
C GLN A 189 0.32 -14.56 -7.59
N ALA A 190 1.16 -13.70 -7.00
CA ALA A 190 1.22 -12.28 -7.35
C ALA A 190 1.54 -12.07 -8.85
N GLY A 191 2.49 -12.85 -9.39
CA GLY A 191 2.83 -12.85 -10.80
C GLY A 191 1.66 -13.26 -11.69
N GLU A 192 0.93 -14.33 -11.32
CA GLU A 192 -0.26 -14.79 -12.06
C GLU A 192 -1.37 -13.72 -12.07
N GLN A 193 -1.63 -13.09 -10.92
CA GLN A 193 -2.63 -12.03 -10.81
C GLN A 193 -2.27 -10.80 -11.64
N ALA A 194 -1.03 -10.34 -11.59
CA ALA A 194 -0.56 -9.19 -12.36
C ALA A 194 -0.65 -9.47 -13.88
N LYS A 195 -0.34 -10.69 -14.31
CA LYS A 195 -0.50 -11.12 -15.70
C LYS A 195 -1.96 -11.12 -16.14
N ALA A 196 -2.86 -11.66 -15.32
CA ALA A 196 -4.30 -11.67 -15.60
C ALA A 196 -4.87 -10.25 -15.72
N ALA A 197 -4.48 -9.35 -14.81
CA ALA A 197 -4.86 -7.94 -14.83
C ALA A 197 -4.19 -7.13 -15.95
N ARG A 198 -3.29 -7.72 -16.73
CA ARG A 198 -2.50 -7.06 -17.79
C ARG A 198 -1.72 -5.86 -17.25
N ALA A 199 -1.12 -6.02 -16.08
CA ALA A 199 -0.23 -5.00 -15.56
C ALA A 199 1.00 -4.86 -16.47
N GLU A 200 1.46 -3.63 -16.72
CA GLU A 200 2.68 -3.41 -17.51
C GLU A 200 3.93 -3.76 -16.72
N ARG A 201 3.92 -3.41 -15.43
CA ARG A 201 5.03 -3.68 -14.50
C ARG A 201 4.48 -4.25 -13.19
N LEU A 202 5.27 -5.15 -12.57
CA LEU A 202 5.00 -5.73 -11.27
C LEU A 202 6.15 -5.46 -10.30
N VAL A 203 5.82 -4.94 -9.13
CA VAL A 203 6.69 -4.83 -7.96
C VAL A 203 6.10 -5.69 -6.85
N LEU A 204 6.86 -6.66 -6.35
CA LEU A 204 6.47 -7.48 -5.20
C LEU A 204 6.75 -6.71 -3.91
N THR A 205 5.82 -6.77 -2.96
CA THR A 205 5.93 -6.10 -1.67
C THR A 205 5.38 -6.96 -0.54
N HIS A 206 5.39 -6.46 0.69
CA HIS A 206 4.86 -7.12 1.88
C HIS A 206 5.48 -8.51 2.11
N LEU A 207 6.77 -8.66 1.80
CA LEU A 207 7.48 -9.93 1.99
C LEU A 207 7.83 -10.10 3.48
N TRP A 208 7.66 -11.31 4.00
CA TRP A 208 8.21 -11.61 5.33
C TRP A 208 9.70 -11.35 5.38
N PRO A 209 10.22 -10.76 6.47
CA PRO A 209 11.65 -10.48 6.63
C PRO A 209 12.56 -11.70 6.53
N THR A 210 12.00 -12.91 6.63
CA THR A 210 12.70 -14.18 6.54
C THR A 210 12.62 -14.81 5.15
N LEU A 211 11.86 -14.22 4.21
CA LEU A 211 11.68 -14.77 2.88
C LEU A 211 12.95 -14.61 2.02
N ASP A 212 13.24 -15.61 1.21
CA ASP A 212 14.29 -15.50 0.18
C ASP A 212 13.82 -14.61 -0.96
N VAL A 213 14.28 -13.36 -0.93
CA VAL A 213 13.90 -12.32 -1.90
C VAL A 213 14.31 -12.67 -3.32
N ALA A 214 15.44 -13.34 -3.51
CA ALA A 214 15.92 -13.74 -4.85
C ALA A 214 15.00 -14.81 -5.45
N ARG A 215 14.64 -15.80 -4.65
CA ARG A 215 13.68 -16.85 -5.02
C ARG A 215 12.29 -16.27 -5.30
N ALA A 216 11.77 -15.39 -4.44
CA ALA A 216 10.48 -14.75 -4.65
C ALA A 216 10.45 -13.97 -5.99
N ARG A 217 11.53 -13.24 -6.30
CA ARG A 217 11.64 -12.52 -7.57
C ARG A 217 11.65 -13.46 -8.77
N GLU A 218 12.36 -14.57 -8.71
CA GLU A 218 12.41 -15.56 -9.80
C GLU A 218 11.05 -16.23 -10.02
N GLU A 219 10.36 -16.65 -8.95
CA GLU A 219 9.04 -17.27 -9.02
C GLU A 219 7.98 -16.28 -9.55
N GLY A 220 7.99 -15.03 -9.08
CA GLY A 220 7.11 -13.97 -9.58
C GLY A 220 7.34 -13.66 -11.05
N ALA A 221 8.59 -13.53 -11.48
CA ALA A 221 8.94 -13.27 -12.87
C ALA A 221 8.52 -14.42 -13.81
N ALA A 222 8.72 -15.66 -13.39
CA ALA A 222 8.30 -16.83 -14.17
C ALA A 222 6.77 -16.86 -14.38
N ALA A 223 5.99 -16.54 -13.34
CA ALA A 223 4.54 -16.52 -13.40
C ALA A 223 4.00 -15.31 -14.18
N PHE A 224 4.56 -14.13 -13.97
CA PHE A 224 4.19 -12.90 -14.69
C PHE A 224 4.54 -12.98 -16.18
N GLY A 225 5.65 -13.62 -16.50
CA GLY A 225 6.15 -13.76 -17.88
C GLY A 225 7.05 -12.60 -18.35
N SER A 226 7.46 -11.75 -17.41
CA SER A 226 8.38 -10.62 -17.61
C SER A 226 9.19 -10.39 -16.31
N PRO A 227 10.31 -9.67 -16.35
CA PRO A 227 11.06 -9.33 -15.14
C PRO A 227 10.17 -8.62 -14.11
N VAL A 228 10.35 -8.96 -12.84
CA VAL A 228 9.68 -8.29 -11.71
C VAL A 228 10.70 -7.64 -10.80
N GLU A 229 10.28 -6.58 -10.13
CA GLU A 229 11.05 -5.92 -9.08
C GLU A 229 10.54 -6.36 -7.71
N VAL A 230 11.36 -6.19 -6.68
CA VAL A 230 10.96 -6.35 -5.28
C VAL A 230 11.15 -5.00 -4.60
N ALA A 231 10.13 -4.56 -3.89
CA ALA A 231 10.13 -3.29 -3.18
C ALA A 231 11.32 -3.20 -2.21
N ALA A 232 11.99 -2.06 -2.22
CA ALA A 232 13.07 -1.74 -1.29
C ALA A 232 12.89 -0.32 -0.77
N ILE A 233 13.16 -0.09 0.52
CA ILE A 233 13.01 1.24 1.14
C ILE A 233 13.81 2.28 0.35
N GLY A 234 13.16 3.41 0.03
CA GLY A 234 13.73 4.50 -0.74
C GLY A 234 13.67 4.30 -2.26
N ALA A 235 13.30 3.10 -2.76
CA ALA A 235 13.08 2.91 -4.19
C ALA A 235 11.89 3.75 -4.66
N ARG A 236 12.05 4.41 -5.82
CA ARG A 236 11.01 5.20 -6.48
C ARG A 236 10.71 4.60 -7.85
N TYR A 237 9.44 4.44 -8.11
CA TYR A 237 8.90 3.94 -9.37
C TYR A 237 8.07 5.03 -10.03
N ASP A 238 8.45 5.48 -11.21
CA ASP A 238 7.59 6.30 -12.05
C ASP A 238 6.57 5.37 -12.75
N VAL A 239 5.30 5.75 -12.71
CA VAL A 239 4.16 4.99 -13.24
C VAL A 239 3.94 5.28 -14.72
#